data_4ef003b7f10970217d170f4079d955de
#
_entry.id   4ef003b7f10970217d170f4079d955de
#
_cell.length_a   1.000
_cell.length_b   1.000
_cell.length_c   1.000
_cell.angle_alpha   90.00
_cell.angle_beta   90.00
_cell.angle_gamma   90.00
#
_symmetry.space_group_name_H-M   'P 1'
#
loop_
_entity.id
_entity.type
_entity.pdbx_description
1 polymer ?
#
loop_
_entity_poly.entity_id
_entity_poly.type
_entity_poly.pdbx_seq_one_letter_code
_entity_poly.pdbx_strand_id
1 'polypeptide(L)'
;MTFSHLEAGTAEDEWGRAGVRNLPELRLEVPPHGHVVVLLAHPDDEALGCPALLSRLGAAGRPVRILLFTAGEHSHPHSSTHPPERLRAIRLAEFDSALTALGGEVTYEFLDLGDGALRHRDEEILAEVEAATADLPGPLTLVAPYSGDGHGDHEALGAAALEVGHRRQATVVEFPIWYWHWAAPEDRAWRTWEFLPDPTGFDREALWAHYPSQTRPLSDRAGDEAILPPGLLDHFRRGGDTVAVTRFGGGDDAERPAAEVGSVADGHGHTAAEVAAGSTAHDARTAEAVFDRVHSQRPDPWNVRSSDYEIAKRRALIAALPPGPYAHILEIGCSIGELSRDLATVGGRVTAIDASSEALAQARGRHGGTGIDFVHGTIPGTWPEGRFDCVVLSETGYYLSPTQLEQTLDRIEASTRDEFVLVLCHWTGAIEDWPLDAEAVHARSLARWPDALRLHHSVGDYRLDVLGVSRTGVPRAAVTDVAETRAEVSHAAREGEEQGLR
;
A
#
# COMPACT_ATOMS: atom_id res chain seq x y z
N MET A 1 8.08 -6.48 -4.03
CA MET A 1 9.41 -7.11 -4.22
C MET A 1 9.30 -8.59 -3.86
N THR A 2 9.91 -9.48 -4.60
CA THR A 2 10.03 -10.90 -4.19
C THR A 2 11.33 -11.01 -3.40
N PHE A 3 11.26 -11.12 -2.09
CA PHE A 3 12.39 -11.47 -1.24
C PHE A 3 12.42 -13.00 -1.02
N SER A 4 13.55 -13.54 -0.65
CA SER A 4 13.70 -14.94 -0.28
C SER A 4 14.12 -15.03 1.19
N HIS A 5 13.43 -15.85 1.99
CA HIS A 5 13.83 -16.14 3.38
C HIS A 5 15.22 -16.81 3.49
N LEU A 6 15.75 -17.30 2.37
CA LEU A 6 17.11 -17.87 2.28
C LEU A 6 18.20 -16.80 2.06
N GLU A 7 17.82 -15.57 1.71
CA GLU A 7 18.75 -14.46 1.60
C GLU A 7 19.08 -13.87 2.98
N ALA A 8 20.26 -13.33 3.13
CA ALA A 8 20.59 -12.56 4.32
C ALA A 8 19.81 -11.26 4.28
N GLY A 9 18.77 -11.15 5.11
CA GLY A 9 18.02 -9.91 5.28
C GLY A 9 18.81 -8.83 6.03
N THR A 10 18.16 -7.70 6.28
CA THR A 10 18.72 -6.60 7.07
C THR A 10 18.96 -7.04 8.50
N ALA A 11 20.18 -6.90 9.01
CA ALA A 11 20.54 -7.39 10.32
C ALA A 11 19.91 -6.56 11.46
N GLU A 12 19.52 -7.20 12.58
CA GLU A 12 18.92 -6.53 13.74
C GLU A 12 19.79 -5.41 14.31
N ASP A 13 21.12 -5.55 14.25
CA ASP A 13 22.05 -4.52 14.70
C ASP A 13 21.98 -3.24 13.84
N GLU A 14 21.56 -3.33 12.58
CA GLU A 14 21.36 -2.17 11.72
C GLU A 14 20.10 -1.40 12.15
N TRP A 15 19.01 -2.10 12.40
CA TRP A 15 17.79 -1.54 12.97
C TRP A 15 18.03 -0.90 14.34
N GLY A 16 18.81 -1.59 15.21
CA GLY A 16 19.20 -1.06 16.52
C GLY A 16 19.98 0.24 16.43
N ARG A 17 20.94 0.35 15.48
CA ARG A 17 21.71 1.57 15.22
C ARG A 17 20.83 2.69 14.64
N ALA A 18 19.83 2.36 13.85
CA ALA A 18 18.88 3.33 13.31
C ALA A 18 17.88 3.88 14.36
N GLY A 19 17.81 3.24 15.54
CA GLY A 19 17.00 3.74 16.65
C GLY A 19 15.66 3.03 16.85
N VAL A 20 15.42 1.86 16.25
CA VAL A 20 14.17 1.11 16.42
C VAL A 20 13.84 0.82 17.89
N ARG A 21 14.87 0.74 18.76
CA ARG A 21 14.72 0.54 20.21
C ARG A 21 14.29 1.80 20.97
N ASN A 22 14.20 2.95 20.29
CA ASN A 22 13.78 4.24 20.87
C ASN A 22 12.36 4.62 20.49
N LEU A 23 11.60 3.70 19.88
CA LEU A 23 10.20 3.92 19.54
C LEU A 23 9.38 4.26 20.78
N PRO A 24 8.36 5.11 20.68
CA PRO A 24 7.49 5.43 21.80
C PRO A 24 6.74 4.18 22.27
N GLU A 25 6.51 4.10 23.58
CA GLU A 25 5.76 2.98 24.14
C GLU A 25 4.29 3.05 23.70
N LEU A 26 3.77 1.93 23.20
CA LEU A 26 2.37 1.80 22.82
C LEU A 26 1.46 2.02 24.03
N ARG A 27 0.62 3.01 23.93
CA ARG A 27 -0.49 3.27 24.84
C ARG A 27 -1.79 2.80 24.22
N LEU A 28 -1.99 1.48 24.22
CA LEU A 28 -3.24 0.89 23.76
C LEU A 28 -4.19 0.73 24.95
N GLU A 29 -5.17 1.58 25.03
CA GLU A 29 -6.25 1.44 25.99
C GLU A 29 -7.39 0.66 25.28
N VAL A 30 -7.52 -0.64 25.60
CA VAL A 30 -8.71 -1.40 25.23
C VAL A 30 -9.77 -1.16 26.32
N PRO A 31 -10.80 -0.36 26.06
CA PRO A 31 -11.82 -0.05 27.07
C PRO A 31 -12.45 -1.32 27.64
N PRO A 32 -12.98 -1.30 28.88
CA PRO A 32 -13.57 -2.50 29.52
C PRO A 32 -14.62 -3.22 28.70
N HIS A 33 -15.33 -2.50 27.84
CA HIS A 33 -16.34 -3.05 26.91
C HIS A 33 -15.88 -3.10 25.45
N GLY A 34 -14.60 -2.89 25.18
CA GLY A 34 -14.05 -2.98 23.84
C GLY A 34 -13.79 -4.41 23.41
N HIS A 35 -13.81 -4.65 22.13
CA HIS A 35 -13.58 -5.94 21.51
C HIS A 35 -12.24 -5.94 20.77
N VAL A 36 -11.57 -7.11 20.75
CA VAL A 36 -10.34 -7.32 20.01
C VAL A 36 -10.52 -8.47 19.03
N VAL A 37 -10.30 -8.20 17.74
CA VAL A 37 -10.30 -9.20 16.67
C VAL A 37 -8.92 -9.19 16.03
N VAL A 38 -8.31 -10.37 15.94
CA VAL A 38 -6.96 -10.56 15.42
C VAL A 38 -7.04 -11.32 14.12
N LEU A 39 -6.46 -10.80 13.08
CA LEU A 39 -6.36 -11.41 11.76
C LEU A 39 -4.96 -12.00 11.62
N LEU A 40 -4.85 -13.27 11.30
CA LEU A 40 -3.60 -13.99 11.10
C LEU A 40 -3.62 -14.67 9.73
N ALA A 41 -2.61 -14.43 8.93
CA ALA A 41 -2.48 -15.09 7.64
C ALA A 41 -2.09 -16.56 7.83
N HIS A 42 -1.12 -16.81 8.71
CA HIS A 42 -0.53 -18.12 8.92
C HIS A 42 -0.42 -18.46 10.42
N PRO A 43 -0.37 -19.75 10.78
CA PRO A 43 0.09 -20.18 12.08
C PRO A 43 1.55 -19.75 12.30
N ASP A 44 1.86 -19.01 13.31
CA ASP A 44 3.10 -18.37 13.78
C ASP A 44 3.06 -16.82 13.77
N ASP A 45 2.18 -16.19 13.02
CA ASP A 45 2.02 -14.73 12.98
C ASP A 45 1.78 -14.15 14.39
N GLU A 46 0.94 -14.80 15.21
CA GLU A 46 0.63 -14.36 16.58
C GLU A 46 1.84 -14.44 17.50
N ALA A 47 2.71 -15.44 17.28
CA ALA A 47 3.89 -15.68 18.08
C ALA A 47 5.06 -14.76 17.71
N LEU A 48 5.09 -14.25 16.49
CA LEU A 48 6.09 -13.31 16.00
C LEU A 48 5.62 -11.86 16.18
N GLY A 49 4.45 -11.53 15.67
CA GLY A 49 4.00 -10.16 15.49
C GLY A 49 3.38 -9.50 16.71
N CYS A 50 2.55 -10.24 17.49
CA CYS A 50 1.78 -9.63 18.58
C CYS A 50 1.70 -10.43 19.89
N PRO A 51 2.70 -11.23 20.30
CA PRO A 51 2.59 -12.08 21.48
C PRO A 51 2.53 -11.28 22.79
N ALA A 52 3.19 -10.13 22.90
CA ALA A 52 3.11 -9.28 24.09
C ALA A 52 1.70 -8.71 24.26
N LEU A 53 1.05 -8.30 23.16
CA LEU A 53 -0.32 -7.82 23.17
C LEU A 53 -1.28 -8.92 23.62
N LEU A 54 -1.20 -10.11 23.00
CA LEU A 54 -2.06 -11.25 23.33
C LEU A 54 -1.88 -11.69 24.79
N SER A 55 -0.64 -11.79 25.28
CA SER A 55 -0.34 -12.12 26.67
C SER A 55 -0.94 -11.10 27.66
N ARG A 56 -0.86 -9.79 27.35
CA ARG A 56 -1.44 -8.74 28.21
C ARG A 56 -2.97 -8.80 28.23
N LEU A 57 -3.59 -9.04 27.07
CA LEU A 57 -5.04 -9.20 26.98
C LEU A 57 -5.52 -10.42 27.76
N GLY A 58 -4.83 -11.55 27.62
CA GLY A 58 -5.11 -12.76 28.39
C GLY A 58 -4.98 -12.57 29.89
N ALA A 59 -3.89 -11.94 30.34
CA ALA A 59 -3.67 -11.61 31.78
C ALA A 59 -4.74 -10.65 32.32
N ALA A 60 -5.30 -9.79 31.49
CA ALA A 60 -6.40 -8.88 31.84
C ALA A 60 -7.79 -9.53 31.75
N GLY A 61 -7.88 -10.83 31.43
CA GLY A 61 -9.15 -11.54 31.22
C GLY A 61 -9.97 -10.98 30.06
N ARG A 62 -9.30 -10.46 29.03
CA ARG A 62 -9.97 -9.88 27.86
C ARG A 62 -10.14 -10.96 26.81
N PRO A 63 -11.37 -11.26 26.38
CA PRO A 63 -11.62 -12.21 25.30
C PRO A 63 -11.03 -11.69 23.98
N VAL A 64 -10.34 -12.57 23.27
CA VAL A 64 -9.77 -12.29 21.95
C VAL A 64 -10.39 -13.26 20.95
N ARG A 65 -10.90 -12.71 19.84
CA ARG A 65 -11.33 -13.50 18.68
C ARG A 65 -10.23 -13.46 17.63
N ILE A 66 -9.77 -14.62 17.20
CA ILE A 66 -8.79 -14.75 16.12
C ILE A 66 -9.48 -15.29 14.86
N LEU A 67 -9.17 -14.71 13.72
CA LEU A 67 -9.47 -15.24 12.40
C LEU A 67 -8.15 -15.74 11.79
N LEU A 68 -8.01 -17.05 11.63
CA LEU A 68 -6.87 -17.67 10.95
C LEU A 68 -7.27 -17.97 9.50
N PHE A 69 -6.63 -17.29 8.56
CA PHE A 69 -7.05 -17.31 7.15
C PHE A 69 -6.51 -18.49 6.37
N THR A 70 -5.31 -18.98 6.67
CA THR A 70 -4.69 -20.14 6.02
C THR A 70 -4.00 -21.04 7.05
N ALA A 71 -3.63 -22.23 6.65
CA ALA A 71 -2.80 -23.11 7.48
C ALA A 71 -1.30 -22.98 7.17
N GLY A 72 -0.90 -22.11 6.23
CA GLY A 72 0.49 -21.96 5.81
C GLY A 72 1.06 -23.22 5.15
N GLU A 73 0.20 -23.96 4.46
CA GLU A 73 0.51 -25.28 3.89
C GLU A 73 1.53 -25.26 2.74
N HIS A 74 1.77 -24.08 2.15
CA HIS A 74 2.77 -23.88 1.11
C HIS A 74 4.07 -23.29 1.62
N SER A 75 4.32 -23.25 2.93
CA SER A 75 5.57 -22.73 3.51
C SER A 75 6.83 -23.37 2.93
N HIS A 76 6.78 -24.64 2.56
CA HIS A 76 7.88 -25.38 1.95
C HIS A 76 7.50 -25.90 0.55
N PRO A 77 7.42 -25.02 -0.46
CA PRO A 77 6.88 -25.40 -1.78
C PRO A 77 7.76 -26.41 -2.54
N HIS A 78 9.02 -26.55 -2.14
CA HIS A 78 9.99 -27.49 -2.73
C HIS A 78 10.25 -28.73 -1.88
N SER A 79 9.54 -28.90 -0.77
CA SER A 79 9.68 -30.06 0.09
C SER A 79 9.24 -31.34 -0.62
N SER A 80 10.14 -32.32 -0.67
CA SER A 80 9.82 -33.66 -1.15
C SER A 80 9.34 -34.62 -0.06
N THR A 81 9.36 -34.20 1.19
CA THR A 81 9.06 -35.03 2.37
C THR A 81 7.74 -34.63 3.04
N HIS A 82 7.33 -33.36 2.90
CA HIS A 82 6.15 -32.79 3.52
C HIS A 82 5.25 -32.12 2.48
N PRO A 83 4.32 -32.86 1.87
CA PRO A 83 3.33 -32.27 0.96
C PRO A 83 2.39 -31.32 1.73
N PRO A 84 1.69 -30.41 1.03
CA PRO A 84 0.86 -29.36 1.64
C PRO A 84 -0.15 -29.89 2.68
N GLU A 85 -0.80 -31.02 2.42
CA GLU A 85 -1.78 -31.60 3.37
C GLU A 85 -1.13 -32.03 4.70
N ARG A 86 0.12 -32.48 4.65
CA ARG A 86 0.88 -32.86 5.85
C ARG A 86 1.31 -31.60 6.62
N LEU A 87 1.82 -30.58 5.91
CA LEU A 87 2.19 -29.30 6.52
C LEU A 87 0.99 -28.63 7.18
N ARG A 88 -0.16 -28.61 6.51
CA ARG A 88 -1.41 -28.12 7.07
C ARG A 88 -1.72 -28.74 8.44
N ALA A 89 -1.69 -30.07 8.53
CA ALA A 89 -1.99 -30.75 9.78
C ALA A 89 -0.97 -30.44 10.89
N ILE A 90 0.32 -30.35 10.54
CA ILE A 90 1.40 -30.03 11.47
C ILE A 90 1.21 -28.59 11.98
N ARG A 91 1.08 -27.61 11.08
CA ARG A 91 1.03 -26.20 11.43
C ARG A 91 -0.21 -25.83 12.25
N LEU A 92 -1.37 -26.42 11.96
CA LEU A 92 -2.57 -26.22 12.80
C LEU A 92 -2.38 -26.80 14.21
N ALA A 93 -1.72 -27.95 14.36
CA ALA A 93 -1.42 -28.51 15.68
C ALA A 93 -0.39 -27.67 16.44
N GLU A 94 0.60 -27.11 15.78
CA GLU A 94 1.58 -26.16 16.34
C GLU A 94 0.88 -24.89 16.83
N PHE A 95 -0.05 -24.33 16.04
CA PHE A 95 -0.87 -23.18 16.39
C PHE A 95 -1.72 -23.42 17.64
N ASP A 96 -2.45 -24.54 17.70
CA ASP A 96 -3.21 -24.92 18.90
C ASP A 96 -2.33 -25.00 20.15
N SER A 97 -1.12 -25.55 19.99
CA SER A 97 -0.14 -25.66 21.08
C SER A 97 0.37 -24.27 21.54
N ALA A 98 0.67 -23.38 20.59
CA ALA A 98 1.13 -22.01 20.89
C ALA A 98 0.03 -21.16 21.55
N LEU A 99 -1.20 -21.22 21.08
CA LEU A 99 -2.33 -20.54 21.72
C LEU A 99 -2.57 -21.01 23.14
N THR A 100 -2.42 -22.31 23.38
CA THR A 100 -2.52 -22.88 24.72
C THR A 100 -1.41 -22.34 25.66
N ALA A 101 -0.20 -22.16 25.13
CA ALA A 101 0.92 -21.60 25.89
C ALA A 101 0.78 -20.09 26.15
N LEU A 102 0.20 -19.33 25.22
CA LEU A 102 -0.12 -17.91 25.40
C LEU A 102 -1.15 -17.70 26.52
N GLY A 103 -2.06 -18.65 26.70
CA GLY A 103 -3.10 -18.59 27.73
C GLY A 103 -4.18 -17.55 27.44
N GLY A 104 -5.07 -17.36 28.43
CA GLY A 104 -6.19 -16.41 28.30
C GLY A 104 -7.44 -17.01 27.66
N GLU A 105 -8.47 -16.19 27.48
CA GLU A 105 -9.72 -16.57 26.83
C GLU A 105 -9.64 -16.24 25.33
N VAL A 106 -8.94 -17.12 24.58
CA VAL A 106 -8.74 -16.98 23.14
C VAL A 106 -9.60 -17.99 22.40
N THR A 107 -10.37 -17.51 21.43
CA THR A 107 -11.10 -18.36 20.48
C THR A 107 -10.61 -18.05 19.07
N TYR A 108 -10.55 -19.05 18.20
CA TYR A 108 -10.23 -18.80 16.80
C TYR A 108 -11.20 -19.50 15.86
N GLU A 109 -11.34 -18.91 14.68
CA GLU A 109 -12.04 -19.45 13.53
C GLU A 109 -11.02 -19.66 12.41
N PHE A 110 -11.02 -20.85 11.82
CA PHE A 110 -10.15 -21.20 10.70
C PHE A 110 -10.94 -21.08 9.40
N LEU A 111 -10.55 -20.15 8.52
CA LEU A 111 -11.30 -19.77 7.32
C LEU A 111 -10.90 -20.57 6.06
N ASP A 112 -9.69 -21.12 6.04
CA ASP A 112 -9.19 -21.98 4.97
C ASP A 112 -9.24 -21.38 3.56
N LEU A 113 -8.80 -20.12 3.43
CA LEU A 113 -8.80 -19.42 2.15
C LEU A 113 -7.61 -19.76 1.24
N GLY A 114 -6.68 -20.63 1.70
CA GLY A 114 -5.52 -21.10 0.93
C GLY A 114 -4.30 -20.20 1.02
N ASP A 115 -3.18 -20.80 1.40
CA ASP A 115 -1.88 -20.14 1.58
C ASP A 115 -1.32 -19.63 0.25
N GLY A 116 -0.83 -18.38 0.24
CA GLY A 116 -0.33 -17.68 -0.94
C GLY A 116 -1.42 -17.10 -1.85
N ALA A 117 -2.71 -17.30 -1.50
CA ALA A 117 -3.84 -16.91 -2.34
C ALA A 117 -4.57 -15.65 -1.84
N LEU A 118 -4.34 -15.19 -0.62
CA LEU A 118 -5.14 -14.13 0.02
C LEU A 118 -5.11 -12.82 -0.77
N ARG A 119 -3.99 -12.49 -1.39
CA ARG A 119 -3.85 -11.31 -2.28
C ARG A 119 -4.84 -11.25 -3.47
N HIS A 120 -5.58 -12.33 -3.71
CA HIS A 120 -6.57 -12.43 -4.79
C HIS A 120 -8.00 -12.63 -4.26
N ARG A 121 -8.18 -12.51 -2.94
CA ARG A 121 -9.44 -12.79 -2.24
C ARG A 121 -9.94 -11.61 -1.39
N ASP A 122 -9.62 -10.39 -1.80
CA ASP A 122 -9.92 -9.17 -1.04
C ASP A 122 -11.39 -9.09 -0.60
N GLU A 123 -12.34 -9.41 -1.50
CA GLU A 123 -13.77 -9.40 -1.20
C GLU A 123 -14.18 -10.47 -0.16
N GLU A 124 -13.58 -11.67 -0.23
CA GLU A 124 -13.83 -12.73 0.74
C GLU A 124 -13.25 -12.37 2.11
N ILE A 125 -12.04 -11.83 2.16
CA ILE A 125 -11.39 -11.38 3.40
C ILE A 125 -12.23 -10.27 4.05
N LEU A 126 -12.63 -9.25 3.28
CA LEU A 126 -13.46 -8.16 3.79
C LEU A 126 -14.77 -8.70 4.36
N ALA A 127 -15.46 -9.62 3.66
CA ALA A 127 -16.72 -10.21 4.11
C ALA A 127 -16.54 -10.96 5.43
N GLU A 128 -15.47 -11.74 5.59
CA GLU A 128 -15.19 -12.48 6.84
C GLU A 128 -14.88 -11.54 8.01
N VAL A 129 -14.07 -10.49 7.79
CA VAL A 129 -13.77 -9.50 8.83
C VAL A 129 -15.00 -8.68 9.21
N GLU A 130 -15.83 -8.28 8.25
CA GLU A 130 -17.09 -7.61 8.50
C GLU A 130 -18.07 -8.51 9.29
N ALA A 131 -18.20 -9.78 8.88
CA ALA A 131 -19.05 -10.74 9.59
C ALA A 131 -18.57 -10.96 11.04
N ALA A 132 -17.28 -11.13 11.25
CA ALA A 132 -16.69 -11.32 12.59
C ALA A 132 -16.83 -10.10 13.50
N THR A 133 -17.06 -8.92 12.93
CA THR A 133 -17.18 -7.66 13.69
C THR A 133 -18.60 -7.12 13.75
N ALA A 134 -19.54 -7.63 12.95
CA ALA A 134 -20.91 -7.08 12.80
C ALA A 134 -21.68 -6.93 14.13
N ASP A 135 -21.61 -7.95 14.97
CA ASP A 135 -22.37 -8.04 16.23
C ASP A 135 -21.61 -7.47 17.44
N LEU A 136 -20.43 -6.87 17.23
CA LEU A 136 -19.59 -6.33 18.30
C LEU A 136 -19.94 -4.86 18.58
N PRO A 137 -20.67 -4.55 19.68
CA PRO A 137 -21.01 -3.18 20.01
C PRO A 137 -19.86 -2.45 20.70
N GLY A 138 -19.70 -1.16 20.44
CA GLY A 138 -18.73 -0.30 21.13
C GLY A 138 -17.34 -0.28 20.49
N PRO A 139 -16.32 0.10 21.25
CA PRO A 139 -14.96 0.24 20.72
C PRO A 139 -14.41 -1.09 20.19
N LEU A 140 -13.86 -1.06 18.99
CA LEU A 140 -13.25 -2.19 18.32
C LEU A 140 -11.74 -1.92 18.11
N THR A 141 -10.93 -2.94 18.38
CA THR A 141 -9.54 -2.98 17.98
C THR A 141 -9.33 -4.14 17.03
N LEU A 142 -8.85 -3.86 15.83
CA LEU A 142 -8.40 -4.86 14.87
C LEU A 142 -6.89 -4.98 14.98
N VAL A 143 -6.38 -6.20 14.99
CA VAL A 143 -4.94 -6.49 14.99
C VAL A 143 -4.66 -7.33 13.75
N ALA A 144 -3.69 -6.96 12.93
CA ALA A 144 -3.42 -7.63 11.66
C ALA A 144 -1.93 -7.56 11.31
N PRO A 145 -1.44 -8.40 10.39
CA PRO A 145 -0.13 -8.19 9.78
C PRO A 145 -0.05 -6.82 9.09
N TYR A 146 1.17 -6.29 8.99
CA TYR A 146 1.38 -4.97 8.39
C TYR A 146 1.05 -4.95 6.89
N SER A 147 0.26 -3.97 6.46
CA SER A 147 -0.18 -3.78 5.07
C SER A 147 0.93 -3.47 4.07
N GLY A 148 2.16 -3.21 4.54
CA GLY A 148 3.38 -3.05 3.74
C GLY A 148 4.45 -4.07 4.13
N ASP A 149 4.09 -5.28 4.52
CA ASP A 149 5.02 -6.30 5.04
C ASP A 149 5.86 -6.99 3.95
N GLY A 150 5.52 -6.81 2.67
CA GLY A 150 6.19 -7.46 1.54
C GLY A 150 5.75 -8.91 1.30
N HIS A 151 4.87 -9.45 2.12
CA HIS A 151 4.22 -10.74 1.94
C HIS A 151 2.76 -10.54 1.51
N GLY A 152 2.38 -11.05 0.34
CA GLY A 152 1.08 -10.74 -0.26
C GLY A 152 -0.13 -11.11 0.61
N ASP A 153 -0.05 -12.17 1.39
CA ASP A 153 -1.14 -12.59 2.30
C ASP A 153 -1.23 -11.65 3.51
N HIS A 154 -0.10 -11.15 4.05
CA HIS A 154 -0.06 -10.18 5.13
C HIS A 154 -0.64 -8.85 4.68
N GLU A 155 -0.22 -8.37 3.50
CA GLU A 155 -0.68 -7.11 2.93
C GLU A 155 -2.19 -7.11 2.70
N ALA A 156 -2.75 -8.22 2.22
CA ALA A 156 -4.19 -8.37 2.03
C ALA A 156 -4.97 -8.24 3.35
N LEU A 157 -4.49 -8.88 4.43
CA LEU A 157 -5.13 -8.79 5.74
C LEU A 157 -4.97 -7.41 6.38
N GLY A 158 -3.78 -6.79 6.28
CA GLY A 158 -3.55 -5.44 6.75
C GLY A 158 -4.47 -4.42 6.07
N ALA A 159 -4.59 -4.51 4.75
CA ALA A 159 -5.49 -3.66 3.96
C ALA A 159 -6.96 -3.83 4.37
N ALA A 160 -7.42 -5.07 4.55
CA ALA A 160 -8.77 -5.36 5.01
C ALA A 160 -9.04 -4.83 6.43
N ALA A 161 -8.06 -4.98 7.35
CA ALA A 161 -8.16 -4.45 8.70
C ALA A 161 -8.29 -2.92 8.70
N LEU A 162 -7.52 -2.22 7.87
CA LEU A 162 -7.58 -0.76 7.72
C LEU A 162 -8.94 -0.33 7.15
N GLU A 163 -9.45 -1.02 6.13
CA GLU A 163 -10.73 -0.72 5.50
C GLU A 163 -11.90 -0.90 6.47
N VAL A 164 -11.98 -2.06 7.15
CA VAL A 164 -13.02 -2.32 8.16
C VAL A 164 -12.83 -1.38 9.36
N GLY A 165 -11.60 -1.13 9.77
CA GLY A 165 -11.25 -0.18 10.82
C GLY A 165 -11.79 1.22 10.53
N HIS A 166 -11.61 1.71 9.32
CA HIS A 166 -12.16 2.99 8.86
C HIS A 166 -13.70 3.00 8.91
N ARG A 167 -14.37 1.99 8.34
CA ARG A 167 -15.84 1.87 8.35
C ARG A 167 -16.42 1.81 9.76
N ARG A 168 -15.72 1.12 10.67
CA ARG A 168 -16.16 0.89 12.06
C ARG A 168 -15.64 1.93 13.04
N GLN A 169 -14.86 2.91 12.58
CA GLN A 169 -14.18 3.91 13.43
C GLN A 169 -13.38 3.23 14.56
N ALA A 170 -12.67 2.15 14.20
CA ALA A 170 -11.92 1.31 15.11
C ALA A 170 -10.46 1.77 15.26
N THR A 171 -9.75 1.19 16.23
CA THR A 171 -8.29 1.22 16.27
C THR A 171 -7.74 0.02 15.51
N VAL A 172 -6.80 0.25 14.59
CA VAL A 172 -6.09 -0.81 13.89
C VAL A 172 -4.65 -0.85 14.38
N VAL A 173 -4.17 -2.03 14.74
CA VAL A 173 -2.81 -2.32 15.19
C VAL A 173 -2.21 -3.29 14.19
N GLU A 174 -1.24 -2.85 13.43
CA GLU A 174 -0.57 -3.68 12.42
C GLU A 174 0.81 -4.08 12.92
N PHE A 175 1.15 -5.36 12.82
CA PHE A 175 2.44 -5.89 13.22
C PHE A 175 3.27 -6.35 12.01
N PRO A 176 4.51 -5.89 11.85
CA PRO A 176 5.40 -6.30 10.76
C PRO A 176 6.11 -7.61 11.10
N ILE A 177 6.26 -8.49 10.11
CA ILE A 177 7.03 -9.73 10.20
C ILE A 177 8.16 -9.72 9.18
N TRP A 178 7.83 -9.79 7.89
CA TRP A 178 8.81 -9.84 6.81
C TRP A 178 9.43 -8.48 6.49
N TYR A 179 8.78 -7.39 6.84
CA TYR A 179 9.31 -6.04 6.71
C TYR A 179 10.72 -5.92 7.29
N TRP A 180 10.99 -6.50 8.45
CA TRP A 180 12.31 -6.46 9.08
C TRP A 180 13.40 -7.15 8.27
N HIS A 181 13.02 -8.11 7.44
CA HIS A 181 13.94 -8.89 6.62
C HIS A 181 14.34 -8.15 5.34
N TRP A 182 13.36 -7.60 4.62
CA TRP A 182 13.60 -7.02 3.31
C TRP A 182 13.80 -5.52 3.30
N ALA A 183 13.20 -4.77 4.24
CA ALA A 183 13.31 -3.32 4.30
C ALA A 183 14.66 -2.86 4.85
N ALA A 184 15.00 -1.62 4.61
CA ALA A 184 16.22 -1.00 5.10
C ALA A 184 15.93 -0.04 6.27
N PRO A 185 16.85 0.20 7.20
CA PRO A 185 16.67 1.14 8.31
C PRO A 185 16.42 2.59 7.89
N GLU A 186 16.77 2.95 6.67
CA GLU A 186 16.51 4.24 6.04
C GLU A 186 15.05 4.46 5.71
N ASP A 187 14.26 3.38 5.57
CA ASP A 187 12.81 3.46 5.41
C ASP A 187 12.20 4.25 6.57
N ARG A 188 11.21 5.08 6.24
CA ARG A 188 10.57 5.98 7.21
C ARG A 188 9.33 5.37 7.86
N ALA A 189 8.75 4.33 7.31
CA ALA A 189 7.50 3.75 7.79
C ALA A 189 7.57 3.40 9.28
N TRP A 190 8.60 2.69 9.70
CA TRP A 190 8.79 2.26 11.08
C TRP A 190 9.01 3.41 12.09
N ARG A 191 9.39 4.62 11.64
CA ARG A 191 9.73 5.76 12.53
C ARG A 191 8.52 6.33 13.26
N THR A 192 7.32 6.06 12.79
CA THR A 192 6.06 6.47 13.42
C THR A 192 5.42 5.36 14.23
N TRP A 193 6.04 4.18 14.26
CA TRP A 193 5.51 3.02 14.96
C TRP A 193 5.68 3.14 16.47
N GLU A 194 5.00 2.26 17.19
CA GLU A 194 4.99 2.21 18.64
C GLU A 194 5.52 0.84 19.10
N PHE A 195 6.00 0.76 20.33
CA PHE A 195 6.59 -0.44 20.91
C PHE A 195 5.83 -0.87 22.16
N LEU A 196 5.36 -2.11 22.21
CA LEU A 196 4.71 -2.69 23.38
C LEU A 196 5.66 -3.66 24.06
N PRO A 197 6.26 -3.30 25.22
CA PRO A 197 7.20 -4.17 25.92
C PRO A 197 6.57 -5.51 26.32
N ASP A 198 7.37 -6.57 26.33
CA ASP A 198 6.95 -7.86 26.86
C ASP A 198 6.52 -7.77 28.32
N PRO A 199 5.51 -8.53 28.75
CA PRO A 199 5.23 -8.71 30.17
C PRO A 199 6.44 -9.31 30.91
N THR A 200 6.63 -8.95 32.17
CA THR A 200 7.72 -9.48 32.96
C THR A 200 7.70 -11.01 32.98
N GLY A 201 8.82 -11.62 32.59
CA GLY A 201 8.98 -13.07 32.57
C GLY A 201 8.40 -13.76 31.33
N PHE A 202 7.96 -13.00 30.32
CA PHE A 202 7.53 -13.56 29.06
C PHE A 202 8.72 -14.10 28.27
N ASP A 203 8.61 -15.32 27.76
CA ASP A 203 9.66 -16.02 27.01
C ASP A 203 9.21 -16.29 25.57
N ARG A 204 9.65 -15.45 24.64
CA ARG A 204 9.35 -15.58 23.20
C ARG A 204 9.94 -16.85 22.61
N GLU A 205 11.12 -17.27 23.05
CA GLU A 205 11.77 -18.48 22.53
C GLU A 205 11.01 -19.75 22.93
N ALA A 206 10.46 -19.78 24.14
CA ALA A 206 9.58 -20.85 24.56
C ALA A 206 8.31 -20.91 23.70
N LEU A 207 7.78 -19.75 23.31
CA LEU A 207 6.62 -19.68 22.41
C LEU A 207 6.97 -20.18 21.00
N TRP A 208 8.08 -19.73 20.41
CA TRP A 208 8.52 -20.19 19.08
C TRP A 208 8.87 -21.67 19.03
N ALA A 209 9.24 -22.27 20.17
CA ALA A 209 9.48 -23.71 20.24
C ALA A 209 8.24 -24.56 19.92
N HIS A 210 7.04 -23.95 19.92
CA HIS A 210 5.79 -24.60 19.47
C HIS A 210 5.70 -24.72 17.96
N TYR A 211 6.56 -24.01 17.18
CA TYR A 211 6.62 -24.01 15.72
C TYR A 211 7.89 -24.70 15.16
N PRO A 212 8.18 -25.96 15.50
CA PRO A 212 9.37 -26.62 15.00
C PRO A 212 9.40 -26.76 13.48
N SER A 213 8.24 -26.82 12.82
CA SER A 213 8.19 -26.89 11.35
C SER A 213 8.69 -25.61 10.67
N GLN A 214 8.70 -24.47 11.37
CA GLN A 214 9.10 -23.18 10.85
C GLN A 214 10.49 -22.75 11.34
N THR A 215 10.86 -23.13 12.57
CA THR A 215 12.11 -22.72 13.22
C THR A 215 13.27 -23.71 13.04
N ARG A 216 13.00 -24.90 12.51
CA ARG A 216 13.98 -25.97 12.26
C ARG A 216 13.75 -26.59 10.87
N PRO A 217 14.80 -27.16 10.27
CA PRO A 217 14.61 -27.94 9.03
C PRO A 217 13.66 -29.12 9.27
N LEU A 218 12.76 -29.37 8.33
CA LEU A 218 11.87 -30.54 8.35
C LEU A 218 12.63 -31.86 8.15
N SER A 219 13.73 -31.81 7.39
CA SER A 219 14.69 -32.89 7.19
C SER A 219 16.00 -32.35 6.63
N ASP A 220 16.98 -33.23 6.39
CA ASP A 220 18.27 -32.88 5.76
C ASP A 220 18.18 -32.72 4.22
N ARG A 221 16.98 -32.66 3.64
CA ARG A 221 16.80 -32.54 2.20
C ARG A 221 16.63 -31.10 1.77
N ALA A 222 17.10 -30.78 0.56
CA ALA A 222 16.84 -29.49 -0.05
C ALA A 222 15.34 -29.26 -0.23
N GLY A 223 14.88 -28.03 0.12
CA GLY A 223 13.47 -27.64 0.17
C GLY A 223 12.80 -27.85 1.53
N ASP A 224 13.54 -28.42 2.51
CA ASP A 224 13.09 -28.65 3.89
C ASP A 224 13.80 -27.71 4.89
N GLU A 225 14.45 -26.64 4.43
CA GLU A 225 15.15 -25.66 5.26
C GLU A 225 14.15 -24.92 6.17
N ALA A 226 14.64 -24.41 7.32
CA ALA A 226 13.82 -23.59 8.21
C ALA A 226 13.34 -22.32 7.51
N ILE A 227 12.07 -21.97 7.65
CA ILE A 227 11.47 -20.75 7.08
C ILE A 227 11.84 -19.52 7.90
N LEU A 228 11.96 -19.67 9.21
CA LEU A 228 12.32 -18.61 10.15
C LEU A 228 13.79 -18.77 10.58
N PRO A 229 14.75 -18.28 9.81
CA PRO A 229 16.16 -18.40 10.14
C PRO A 229 16.50 -17.56 11.39
N PRO A 230 17.57 -17.88 12.11
CA PRO A 230 17.96 -17.15 13.33
C PRO A 230 18.08 -15.64 13.14
N GLY A 231 18.56 -15.18 11.98
CA GLY A 231 18.69 -13.75 11.68
C GLY A 231 17.34 -13.03 11.61
N LEU A 232 16.30 -13.67 11.11
CA LEU A 232 14.94 -13.12 11.15
C LEU A 232 14.40 -13.10 12.60
N LEU A 233 14.60 -14.19 13.35
CA LEU A 233 14.14 -14.27 14.75
C LEU A 233 14.83 -13.24 15.66
N ASP A 234 16.02 -12.76 15.30
CA ASP A 234 16.72 -11.73 16.07
C ASP A 234 15.90 -10.43 16.18
N HIS A 235 15.10 -10.10 15.15
CA HIS A 235 14.24 -8.92 15.17
C HIS A 235 13.15 -9.01 16.26
N PHE A 236 12.66 -10.20 16.53
CA PHE A 236 11.61 -10.43 17.53
C PHE A 236 12.16 -10.62 18.95
N ARG A 237 13.50 -10.65 19.12
CA ARG A 237 14.19 -10.64 20.43
C ARG A 237 14.32 -9.26 21.04
N ARG A 238 13.70 -8.23 20.48
CA ARG A 238 13.71 -6.85 21.00
C ARG A 238 13.04 -6.72 22.37
N GLY A 239 12.29 -7.73 22.80
CA GLY A 239 11.61 -7.75 24.10
C GLY A 239 10.27 -7.02 24.09
N GLY A 240 9.57 -7.04 22.97
CA GLY A 240 8.25 -6.46 22.79
C GLY A 240 7.75 -6.50 21.35
N ASP A 241 6.48 -6.17 21.15
CA ASP A 241 5.87 -6.04 19.84
C ASP A 241 6.14 -4.64 19.27
N THR A 242 6.57 -4.56 18.03
CA THR A 242 6.66 -3.30 17.29
C THR A 242 5.49 -3.21 16.36
N VAL A 243 4.71 -2.13 16.41
CA VAL A 243 3.43 -2.03 15.69
C VAL A 243 3.20 -0.65 15.10
N ALA A 244 2.54 -0.60 13.95
CA ALA A 244 1.90 0.59 13.41
C ALA A 244 0.49 0.71 14.00
N VAL A 245 0.06 1.93 14.38
CA VAL A 245 -1.27 2.12 14.98
C VAL A 245 -2.03 3.22 14.27
N THR A 246 -3.19 2.85 13.72
CA THR A 246 -4.13 3.77 13.09
C THR A 246 -5.41 3.88 13.92
N ARG A 247 -5.83 5.09 14.30
CA ARG A 247 -7.01 5.36 15.12
C ARG A 247 -8.05 6.12 14.31
N PHE A 248 -9.15 5.47 13.94
CA PHE A 248 -10.21 6.04 13.12
C PHE A 248 -11.35 6.71 13.91
N GLY A 249 -11.37 6.61 15.21
CA GLY A 249 -12.44 7.12 16.08
C GLY A 249 -11.91 7.97 17.23
N GLY A 250 -11.45 9.17 16.99
CA GLY A 250 -10.93 10.06 18.02
C GLY A 250 -11.35 11.51 17.80
N GLY A 251 -12.56 11.89 18.27
CA GLY A 251 -12.81 13.27 18.66
C GLY A 251 -12.24 13.48 20.06
N ASP A 252 -11.17 14.21 20.12
CA ASP A 252 -10.64 15.17 21.07
C ASP A 252 -9.12 15.07 21.12
N ASP A 253 -8.49 16.03 20.45
CA ASP A 253 -7.08 16.35 20.62
C ASP A 253 -6.80 16.83 22.05
N ALA A 254 -6.35 15.93 22.90
CA ALA A 254 -5.62 16.32 24.10
C ALA A 254 -4.16 16.51 23.71
N GLU A 255 -3.76 17.78 23.63
CA GLU A 255 -2.42 18.35 23.54
C GLU A 255 -1.26 17.33 23.63
N ARG A 256 -0.64 17.06 22.47
CA ARG A 256 0.74 16.55 22.44
C ARG A 256 1.66 17.69 22.85
N PRO A 257 2.46 17.55 23.92
CA PRO A 257 3.52 18.50 24.16
C PRO A 257 4.54 18.41 23.03
N ALA A 258 4.80 19.51 22.38
CA ALA A 258 5.86 19.65 21.41
C ALA A 258 7.19 19.26 22.08
N ALA A 259 7.81 18.19 21.62
CA ALA A 259 9.18 17.87 22.00
C ALA A 259 10.08 18.93 21.38
N GLU A 260 10.71 19.72 22.22
CA GLU A 260 11.79 20.63 21.84
C GLU A 260 12.92 19.83 21.18
N VAL A 261 13.09 20.01 19.87
CA VAL A 261 14.27 19.56 19.16
C VAL A 261 15.41 20.48 19.51
N GLY A 262 16.25 20.04 20.43
CA GLY A 262 17.51 20.70 20.73
C GLY A 262 18.40 20.75 19.50
N SER A 263 18.74 21.95 19.09
CA SER A 263 19.71 22.24 18.04
C SER A 263 21.09 21.75 18.44
N VAL A 264 21.64 20.78 17.72
CA VAL A 264 23.08 20.58 17.67
C VAL A 264 23.54 21.09 16.30
N ALA A 265 24.20 22.25 16.34
CA ALA A 265 24.91 22.81 15.22
C ALA A 265 26.22 22.04 15.06
N ASP A 266 26.47 21.49 13.87
CA ASP A 266 27.81 21.46 13.28
C ASP A 266 27.72 21.33 11.76
N GLY A 267 28.15 22.32 11.14
CA GLY A 267 28.74 22.83 9.98
C GLY A 267 28.96 21.88 8.80
N HIS A 268 28.16 22.07 7.74
CA HIS A 268 28.63 22.42 6.41
C HIS A 268 27.41 22.75 5.56
N GLY A 269 27.26 24.05 5.29
CA GLY A 269 26.05 24.64 4.81
C GLY A 269 25.83 24.50 3.31
N HIS A 270 24.58 24.24 3.00
CA HIS A 270 23.83 25.00 2.00
C HIS A 270 22.39 25.03 2.52
N THR A 271 21.92 26.22 2.84
CA THR A 271 20.60 26.45 3.44
C THR A 271 19.51 26.32 2.38
N ALA A 272 18.39 25.67 2.76
CA ALA A 272 17.19 25.50 1.94
C ALA A 272 16.58 26.80 1.36
N ALA A 273 17.14 27.98 1.71
CA ALA A 273 16.71 29.29 1.21
C ALA A 273 17.40 29.68 -0.12
N GLU A 274 18.51 29.07 -0.48
CA GLU A 274 19.22 29.36 -1.74
C GLU A 274 18.74 28.52 -2.93
N VAL A 275 17.99 27.41 -2.69
CA VAL A 275 17.38 26.60 -3.74
C VAL A 275 16.07 27.20 -4.26
N ALA A 276 15.45 28.13 -3.53
CA ALA A 276 14.16 28.74 -3.90
C ALA A 276 14.26 29.88 -4.94
N ALA A 277 15.46 30.26 -5.38
CA ALA A 277 15.67 31.39 -6.31
C ALA A 277 16.36 31.03 -7.64
N GLY A 278 16.52 29.71 -7.95
CA GLY A 278 17.20 29.22 -9.16
C GLY A 278 16.23 28.74 -10.23
N SER A 279 16.03 29.53 -11.20
CA SER A 279 15.69 29.32 -12.62
C SER A 279 15.02 28.01 -13.05
N THR A 280 13.74 28.09 -13.43
CA THR A 280 12.91 27.04 -14.08
C THR A 280 13.59 26.28 -15.26
N ALA A 281 14.56 26.90 -15.93
CA ALA A 281 15.30 26.28 -17.06
C ALA A 281 16.42 25.33 -16.60
N HIS A 282 16.93 25.48 -15.38
CA HIS A 282 17.97 24.58 -14.84
C HIS A 282 17.32 23.30 -14.30
N ASP A 283 16.18 23.42 -13.62
CA ASP A 283 15.43 22.28 -13.06
C ASP A 283 14.89 21.39 -14.17
N ALA A 284 14.38 21.98 -15.27
CA ALA A 284 13.90 21.24 -16.43
C ALA A 284 14.99 20.38 -17.10
N ARG A 285 16.18 20.92 -17.31
CA ARG A 285 17.31 20.16 -17.88
C ARG A 285 17.81 19.07 -16.94
N THR A 286 17.68 19.28 -15.64
CA THR A 286 18.07 18.29 -14.63
C THR A 286 17.10 17.11 -14.62
N ALA A 287 15.79 17.36 -14.69
CA ALA A 287 14.76 16.31 -14.77
C ALA A 287 14.91 15.49 -16.06
N GLU A 288 15.06 16.14 -17.24
CA GLU A 288 15.31 15.47 -18.51
C GLU A 288 16.52 14.54 -18.42
N ALA A 289 17.67 15.05 -17.91
CA ALA A 289 18.89 14.27 -17.83
C ALA A 289 18.78 13.07 -16.86
N VAL A 290 18.01 13.19 -15.79
CA VAL A 290 17.76 12.09 -14.83
C VAL A 290 16.93 11.01 -15.50
N PHE A 291 15.80 11.35 -16.11
CA PHE A 291 14.89 10.37 -16.72
C PHE A 291 15.47 9.76 -18.00
N ASP A 292 16.20 10.51 -18.82
CA ASP A 292 16.94 9.96 -19.96
C ASP A 292 17.98 8.93 -19.51
N ARG A 293 18.71 9.20 -18.43
CA ARG A 293 19.66 8.23 -17.87
C ARG A 293 18.96 6.96 -17.41
N VAL A 294 17.85 7.08 -16.71
CA VAL A 294 17.07 5.94 -16.20
C VAL A 294 16.60 5.07 -17.37
N HIS A 295 16.00 5.67 -18.41
CA HIS A 295 15.49 4.93 -19.56
C HIS A 295 16.59 4.40 -20.51
N SER A 296 17.77 5.05 -20.57
CA SER A 296 18.89 4.53 -21.35
C SER A 296 19.55 3.32 -20.68
N GLN A 297 19.57 3.27 -19.34
CA GLN A 297 20.11 2.13 -18.59
C GLN A 297 19.15 0.93 -18.62
N ARG A 298 17.83 1.18 -18.54
CA ARG A 298 16.80 0.16 -18.56
C ARG A 298 15.59 0.65 -19.37
N PRO A 299 15.26 0.00 -20.49
CA PRO A 299 14.17 0.46 -21.37
C PRO A 299 12.78 0.55 -20.69
N ASP A 300 12.51 -0.29 -19.72
CA ASP A 300 11.30 -0.29 -18.88
C ASP A 300 11.69 -0.33 -17.40
N PRO A 301 12.07 0.83 -16.83
CA PRO A 301 12.65 0.88 -15.48
C PRO A 301 11.70 0.41 -14.38
N TRP A 302 10.42 0.67 -14.55
CA TRP A 302 9.36 0.34 -13.59
C TRP A 302 8.56 -0.91 -13.95
N ASN A 303 9.00 -1.66 -15.00
CA ASN A 303 8.31 -2.85 -15.51
C ASN A 303 6.83 -2.60 -15.85
N VAL A 304 6.49 -1.40 -16.32
CA VAL A 304 5.10 -1.00 -16.59
C VAL A 304 4.39 -1.92 -17.59
N ARG A 305 5.13 -2.72 -18.37
CA ARG A 305 4.60 -3.67 -19.34
C ARG A 305 4.30 -5.04 -18.77
N SER A 306 5.02 -5.45 -17.75
CA SER A 306 5.04 -6.84 -17.27
C SER A 306 4.74 -7.01 -15.79
N SER A 307 4.76 -5.93 -15.01
CA SER A 307 4.33 -5.96 -13.62
C SER A 307 2.81 -6.08 -13.53
N ASP A 308 2.32 -7.10 -12.85
CA ASP A 308 0.88 -7.29 -12.60
C ASP A 308 0.29 -6.09 -11.85
N TYR A 309 1.05 -5.52 -10.91
CA TYR A 309 0.69 -4.29 -10.20
C TYR A 309 0.49 -3.11 -11.16
N GLU A 310 1.45 -2.83 -12.04
CA GLU A 310 1.34 -1.72 -12.99
C GLU A 310 0.20 -1.92 -14.00
N ILE A 311 -0.02 -3.17 -14.40
CA ILE A 311 -1.15 -3.52 -15.28
C ILE A 311 -2.49 -3.33 -14.56
N ALA A 312 -2.59 -3.79 -13.30
CA ALA A 312 -3.81 -3.63 -12.49
C ALA A 312 -4.10 -2.15 -12.20
N LYS A 313 -3.09 -1.37 -11.80
CA LYS A 313 -3.20 0.08 -11.57
C LYS A 313 -3.71 0.83 -12.79
N ARG A 314 -3.16 0.57 -13.98
CA ARG A 314 -3.65 1.17 -15.23
C ARG A 314 -5.09 0.77 -15.54
N ARG A 315 -5.45 -0.50 -15.33
CA ARG A 315 -6.84 -0.96 -15.51
C ARG A 315 -7.80 -0.27 -14.55
N ALA A 316 -7.40 -0.13 -13.27
CA ALA A 316 -8.19 0.58 -12.28
C ALA A 316 -8.37 2.06 -12.66
N LEU A 317 -7.30 2.72 -13.13
CA LEU A 317 -7.38 4.11 -13.61
C LEU A 317 -8.36 4.25 -14.78
N ILE A 318 -8.28 3.38 -15.78
CA ILE A 318 -9.20 3.41 -16.93
C ILE A 318 -10.64 3.12 -16.49
N ALA A 319 -10.85 2.16 -15.60
CA ALA A 319 -12.18 1.82 -15.08
C ALA A 319 -12.78 2.94 -14.20
N ALA A 320 -11.95 3.75 -13.56
CA ALA A 320 -12.38 4.87 -12.72
C ALA A 320 -12.81 6.11 -13.55
N LEU A 321 -12.47 6.17 -14.83
CA LEU A 321 -12.88 7.27 -15.70
C LEU A 321 -14.39 7.31 -15.84
N PRO A 322 -15.06 8.45 -15.62
CA PRO A 322 -16.47 8.62 -15.96
C PRO A 322 -16.74 8.24 -17.40
N PRO A 323 -17.95 7.74 -17.73
CA PRO A 323 -18.29 7.37 -19.09
C PRO A 323 -18.05 8.51 -20.09
N GLY A 324 -17.25 8.22 -21.15
CA GLY A 324 -16.94 9.15 -22.24
C GLY A 324 -18.13 9.40 -23.20
N PRO A 325 -17.85 9.83 -24.42
CA PRO A 325 -16.53 9.93 -25.06
C PRO A 325 -15.75 11.18 -24.62
N TYR A 326 -14.42 11.04 -24.51
CA TYR A 326 -13.50 12.16 -24.36
C TYR A 326 -12.99 12.59 -25.73
N ALA A 327 -13.13 13.86 -26.09
CA ALA A 327 -12.66 14.35 -27.37
C ALA A 327 -11.15 14.49 -27.45
N HIS A 328 -10.53 14.93 -26.31
CA HIS A 328 -9.08 15.12 -26.24
C HIS A 328 -8.56 14.91 -24.81
N ILE A 329 -7.75 13.90 -24.61
CA ILE A 329 -7.11 13.56 -23.33
C ILE A 329 -5.68 14.11 -23.33
N LEU A 330 -5.25 14.70 -22.21
CA LEU A 330 -3.85 15.03 -21.92
C LEU A 330 -3.33 14.06 -20.86
N GLU A 331 -2.26 13.34 -21.16
CA GLU A 331 -1.50 12.55 -20.22
C GLU A 331 -0.17 13.24 -19.90
N ILE A 332 0.11 13.42 -18.60
CA ILE A 332 1.32 14.06 -18.11
C ILE A 332 2.21 12.99 -17.49
N GLY A 333 3.45 12.81 -18.00
CA GLY A 333 4.39 11.79 -17.57
C GLY A 333 4.10 10.43 -18.21
N CYS A 334 4.08 10.37 -19.53
CA CYS A 334 3.65 9.17 -20.23
C CYS A 334 4.69 8.04 -20.34
N SER A 335 5.94 8.29 -19.95
CA SER A 335 7.03 7.32 -20.04
C SER A 335 7.05 6.61 -21.41
N ILE A 336 7.03 5.28 -21.44
CA ILE A 336 7.07 4.48 -22.68
C ILE A 336 5.70 4.27 -23.34
N GLY A 337 4.65 5.00 -22.89
CA GLY A 337 3.34 5.12 -23.57
C GLY A 337 2.34 4.00 -23.31
N GLU A 338 2.51 3.17 -22.29
CA GLU A 338 1.58 2.06 -22.04
C GLU A 338 0.20 2.56 -21.55
N LEU A 339 0.16 3.57 -20.67
CA LEU A 339 -1.09 4.20 -20.25
C LEU A 339 -1.69 5.03 -21.39
N SER A 340 -0.85 5.70 -22.20
CA SER A 340 -1.31 6.44 -23.40
C SER A 340 -2.12 5.54 -24.35
N ARG A 341 -1.63 4.31 -24.58
CA ARG A 341 -2.33 3.29 -25.38
C ARG A 341 -3.69 2.94 -24.78
N ASP A 342 -3.74 2.72 -23.47
CA ASP A 342 -4.98 2.35 -22.80
C ASP A 342 -5.97 3.53 -22.81
N LEU A 343 -5.51 4.78 -22.64
CA LEU A 343 -6.32 6.00 -22.77
C LEU A 343 -6.87 6.20 -24.19
N ALA A 344 -6.12 5.81 -25.21
CA ALA A 344 -6.59 5.89 -26.61
C ALA A 344 -7.77 4.95 -26.91
N THR A 345 -8.06 3.98 -26.04
CA THR A 345 -9.25 3.12 -26.18
C THR A 345 -10.55 3.80 -25.71
N VAL A 346 -10.45 4.85 -24.88
CA VAL A 346 -11.59 5.55 -24.28
C VAL A 346 -11.75 7.00 -24.74
N GLY A 347 -10.75 7.54 -25.46
CA GLY A 347 -10.73 8.90 -25.97
C GLY A 347 -10.55 9.00 -27.49
N GLY A 348 -10.94 10.13 -28.05
CA GLY A 348 -10.80 10.37 -29.51
C GLY A 348 -9.37 10.74 -29.92
N ARG A 349 -8.67 11.49 -29.10
CA ARG A 349 -7.27 11.90 -29.29
C ARG A 349 -6.56 11.92 -27.95
N VAL A 350 -5.31 11.47 -27.93
CA VAL A 350 -4.44 11.53 -26.74
C VAL A 350 -3.22 12.38 -27.07
N THR A 351 -2.93 13.38 -26.23
CA THR A 351 -1.64 14.05 -26.23
C THR A 351 -0.91 13.61 -24.96
N ALA A 352 0.28 13.06 -25.13
CA ALA A 352 1.07 12.46 -24.04
C ALA A 352 2.42 13.17 -23.97
N ILE A 353 2.72 13.81 -22.82
CA ILE A 353 3.96 14.56 -22.64
C ILE A 353 4.88 13.85 -21.65
N ASP A 354 6.17 13.80 -21.94
CA ASP A 354 7.21 13.31 -21.04
C ASP A 354 8.50 14.12 -21.14
N ALA A 355 9.26 14.16 -20.07
CA ALA A 355 10.55 14.84 -19.98
C ALA A 355 11.67 14.03 -20.66
N SER A 356 11.53 12.71 -20.77
CA SER A 356 12.54 11.83 -21.33
C SER A 356 12.38 11.65 -22.85
N SER A 357 13.38 12.08 -23.59
CA SER A 357 13.45 11.83 -25.04
C SER A 357 13.62 10.34 -25.36
N GLU A 358 14.35 9.60 -24.52
CA GLU A 358 14.57 8.15 -24.63
C GLU A 358 13.28 7.35 -24.41
N ALA A 359 12.50 7.70 -23.37
CA ALA A 359 11.18 7.10 -23.15
C ALA A 359 10.25 7.33 -24.33
N LEU A 360 10.19 8.57 -24.83
CA LEU A 360 9.33 8.93 -25.96
C LEU A 360 9.77 8.27 -27.28
N ALA A 361 11.05 8.02 -27.49
CA ALA A 361 11.53 7.25 -28.65
C ALA A 361 10.94 5.83 -28.63
N GLN A 362 10.90 5.21 -27.46
CA GLN A 362 10.28 3.89 -27.26
C GLN A 362 8.76 3.94 -27.44
N ALA A 363 8.08 4.94 -26.84
CA ALA A 363 6.63 5.13 -26.96
C ALA A 363 6.22 5.29 -28.43
N ARG A 364 6.92 6.13 -29.19
CA ARG A 364 6.68 6.32 -30.63
C ARG A 364 6.95 5.05 -31.43
N GLY A 365 8.00 4.29 -31.09
CA GLY A 365 8.32 3.03 -31.76
C GLY A 365 7.25 1.96 -31.58
N ARG A 366 6.55 1.96 -30.45
CA ARG A 366 5.52 0.96 -30.10
C ARG A 366 4.11 1.39 -30.52
N HIS A 367 3.79 2.66 -30.32
CA HIS A 367 2.42 3.18 -30.42
C HIS A 367 2.28 4.30 -31.46
N GLY A 368 3.29 4.53 -32.30
CA GLY A 368 3.23 5.49 -33.40
C GLY A 368 2.11 5.12 -34.37
N GLY A 369 1.33 6.12 -34.79
CA GLY A 369 0.21 5.91 -35.77
C GLY A 369 -1.11 5.46 -35.11
N THR A 370 -1.22 5.42 -33.78
CA THR A 370 -2.45 5.01 -33.07
C THR A 370 -3.34 6.19 -32.64
N GLY A 371 -3.11 7.40 -33.13
CA GLY A 371 -3.88 8.59 -32.73
C GLY A 371 -3.36 9.25 -31.47
N ILE A 372 -2.13 8.88 -31.02
CA ILE A 372 -1.45 9.45 -29.86
C ILE A 372 -0.37 10.43 -30.34
N ASP A 373 -0.41 11.65 -29.84
CA ASP A 373 0.61 12.68 -30.08
C ASP A 373 1.60 12.70 -28.90
N PHE A 374 2.80 12.20 -29.11
CA PHE A 374 3.87 12.21 -28.10
C PHE A 374 4.68 13.51 -28.17
N VAL A 375 4.66 14.28 -27.07
CA VAL A 375 5.30 15.59 -26.93
C VAL A 375 6.50 15.49 -25.98
N HIS A 376 7.66 15.98 -26.41
CA HIS A 376 8.83 16.06 -25.53
C HIS A 376 8.86 17.41 -24.81
N GLY A 377 8.99 17.37 -23.47
CA GLY A 377 9.15 18.57 -22.68
C GLY A 377 8.85 18.35 -21.20
N THR A 378 9.26 19.32 -20.41
CA THR A 378 9.09 19.33 -18.96
C THR A 378 7.98 20.31 -18.56
N ILE A 379 7.01 19.81 -17.76
CA ILE A 379 5.96 20.66 -17.18
C ILE A 379 6.53 21.43 -15.98
N PRO A 380 5.97 22.63 -15.66
CA PRO A 380 4.95 23.39 -16.39
C PRO A 380 5.51 24.23 -17.56
N GLY A 381 6.83 24.17 -17.81
CA GLY A 381 7.55 25.02 -18.79
C GLY A 381 7.11 24.74 -20.22
N THR A 382 7.05 23.46 -20.62
CA THR A 382 6.49 23.02 -21.90
C THR A 382 5.04 22.58 -21.65
N TRP A 383 4.11 23.16 -22.44
CA TRP A 383 2.71 22.79 -22.34
C TRP A 383 2.12 22.49 -23.71
N PRO A 384 1.47 21.35 -23.93
CA PRO A 384 0.89 21.01 -25.22
C PRO A 384 -0.25 21.93 -25.59
N GLU A 385 -0.35 22.26 -26.88
CA GLU A 385 -1.48 23.05 -27.40
C GLU A 385 -2.75 22.19 -27.47
N GLY A 386 -3.88 22.79 -27.10
CA GLY A 386 -5.17 22.13 -27.18
C GLY A 386 -6.17 22.58 -26.12
N ARG A 387 -7.36 21.99 -26.22
CA ARG A 387 -8.42 22.08 -25.21
C ARG A 387 -8.77 20.67 -24.79
N PHE A 388 -8.52 20.34 -23.55
CA PHE A 388 -8.66 18.99 -23.00
C PHE A 388 -9.97 18.84 -22.22
N ASP A 389 -10.64 17.73 -22.34
CA ASP A 389 -11.80 17.35 -21.54
C ASP A 389 -11.48 16.24 -20.52
N CYS A 390 -10.27 15.67 -20.60
CA CYS A 390 -9.69 14.82 -19.56
C CYS A 390 -8.20 15.10 -19.44
N VAL A 391 -7.71 15.20 -18.21
CA VAL A 391 -6.28 15.32 -17.90
C VAL A 391 -5.92 14.21 -16.91
N VAL A 392 -4.84 13.48 -17.20
CA VAL A 392 -4.29 12.44 -16.33
C VAL A 392 -2.92 12.88 -15.86
N LEU A 393 -2.74 13.01 -14.54
CA LEU A 393 -1.48 13.24 -13.87
C LEU A 393 -1.16 11.99 -13.06
N SER A 394 -0.37 11.10 -13.66
CA SER A 394 -0.03 9.80 -13.09
C SER A 394 1.47 9.70 -12.87
N GLU A 395 1.89 9.30 -11.66
CA GLU A 395 3.28 9.05 -11.27
C GLU A 395 4.26 10.19 -11.59
N THR A 396 3.78 11.44 -11.62
CA THR A 396 4.58 12.60 -12.05
C THR A 396 4.55 13.76 -11.07
N GLY A 397 3.41 13.99 -10.40
CA GLY A 397 3.19 15.17 -9.58
C GLY A 397 4.20 15.37 -8.46
N TYR A 398 4.72 14.31 -7.90
CA TYR A 398 5.66 14.36 -6.77
C TYR A 398 7.09 14.76 -7.20
N TYR A 399 7.43 14.71 -8.49
CA TYR A 399 8.70 15.22 -9.01
C TYR A 399 8.74 16.76 -9.11
N LEU A 400 7.58 17.38 -9.00
CA LEU A 400 7.46 18.84 -9.10
C LEU A 400 7.72 19.50 -7.74
N SER A 401 8.35 20.68 -7.76
CA SER A 401 8.33 21.53 -6.57
C SER A 401 6.90 22.00 -6.28
N PRO A 402 6.58 22.43 -5.05
CA PRO A 402 5.26 22.99 -4.72
C PRO A 402 4.83 24.11 -5.68
N THR A 403 5.75 24.97 -6.08
CA THR A 403 5.49 26.08 -7.03
C THR A 403 5.23 25.54 -8.45
N GLN A 404 5.98 24.54 -8.89
CA GLN A 404 5.76 23.93 -10.20
C GLN A 404 4.44 23.17 -10.27
N LEU A 405 4.02 22.53 -9.19
CA LEU A 405 2.71 21.87 -9.13
C LEU A 405 1.59 22.90 -9.26
N GLU A 406 1.63 24.04 -8.52
CA GLU A 406 0.63 25.10 -8.65
C GLU A 406 0.58 25.65 -10.09
N GLN A 407 1.72 25.91 -10.70
CA GLN A 407 1.80 26.34 -12.09
C GLN A 407 1.24 25.27 -13.06
N THR A 408 1.44 23.99 -12.77
CA THR A 408 0.87 22.90 -13.55
C THR A 408 -0.64 22.88 -13.42
N LEU A 409 -1.20 23.05 -12.23
CA LEU A 409 -2.64 23.16 -12.00
C LEU A 409 -3.23 24.39 -12.70
N ASP A 410 -2.50 25.53 -12.73
CA ASP A 410 -2.89 26.72 -13.51
C ASP A 410 -2.95 26.42 -15.03
N ARG A 411 -1.98 25.66 -15.55
CA ARG A 411 -1.95 25.25 -16.94
C ARG A 411 -3.10 24.29 -17.27
N ILE A 412 -3.38 23.33 -16.39
CA ILE A 412 -4.53 22.42 -16.53
C ILE A 412 -5.80 23.25 -16.64
N GLU A 413 -6.02 24.18 -15.70
CA GLU A 413 -7.21 25.02 -15.71
C GLU A 413 -7.31 25.86 -16.98
N ALA A 414 -6.21 26.47 -17.44
CA ALA A 414 -6.21 27.33 -18.63
C ALA A 414 -6.44 26.56 -19.94
N SER A 415 -6.05 25.28 -20.01
CA SER A 415 -6.10 24.45 -21.23
C SER A 415 -7.27 23.47 -21.27
N THR A 416 -8.07 23.37 -20.21
CA THR A 416 -9.24 22.48 -20.17
C THR A 416 -10.52 23.18 -20.65
N ARG A 417 -11.54 22.39 -20.99
CA ARG A 417 -12.88 22.85 -21.31
C ARG A 417 -13.61 23.33 -20.04
N ASP A 418 -14.80 23.89 -20.19
CA ASP A 418 -15.61 24.33 -19.06
C ASP A 418 -16.03 23.20 -18.14
N GLU A 419 -16.17 22.01 -18.70
CA GLU A 419 -16.32 20.75 -17.98
C GLU A 419 -15.15 19.83 -18.36
N PHE A 420 -14.45 19.31 -17.35
CA PHE A 420 -13.34 18.37 -17.57
C PHE A 420 -13.19 17.38 -16.40
N VAL A 421 -12.48 16.31 -16.66
CA VAL A 421 -12.09 15.33 -15.68
C VAL A 421 -10.59 15.46 -15.42
N LEU A 422 -10.20 15.52 -14.15
CA LEU A 422 -8.81 15.39 -13.72
C LEU A 422 -8.65 14.07 -12.96
N VAL A 423 -7.72 13.25 -13.43
CA VAL A 423 -7.34 12.00 -12.74
C VAL A 423 -5.96 12.17 -12.15
N LEU A 424 -5.85 11.88 -10.87
CA LEU A 424 -4.60 11.84 -10.12
C LEU A 424 -4.35 10.38 -9.73
N CYS A 425 -3.21 9.82 -10.09
CA CYS A 425 -2.83 8.47 -9.70
C CYS A 425 -1.35 8.47 -9.33
N HIS A 426 -1.04 8.27 -8.05
CA HIS A 426 0.32 8.36 -7.55
C HIS A 426 0.61 7.24 -6.57
N TRP A 427 1.80 6.67 -6.69
CA TRP A 427 2.34 5.76 -5.70
C TRP A 427 2.47 6.47 -4.34
N THR A 428 2.03 5.78 -3.26
CA THR A 428 1.97 6.35 -1.91
C THR A 428 3.19 6.03 -1.05
N GLY A 429 4.11 5.20 -1.57
CA GLY A 429 5.35 4.90 -0.89
C GLY A 429 6.26 6.14 -0.77
N ALA A 430 7.21 6.07 0.14
CA ALA A 430 8.17 7.15 0.35
C ALA A 430 9.04 7.35 -0.89
N ILE A 431 9.06 8.58 -1.40
CA ILE A 431 9.91 8.97 -2.53
C ILE A 431 11.03 9.83 -1.95
N GLU A 432 12.24 9.25 -1.86
CA GLU A 432 13.40 10.00 -1.38
C GLU A 432 13.88 10.99 -2.42
N ASP A 433 14.42 12.13 -1.95
CA ASP A 433 15.02 13.21 -2.75
C ASP A 433 14.08 13.97 -3.70
N TRP A 434 12.75 13.78 -3.63
CA TRP A 434 11.80 14.53 -4.43
C TRP A 434 10.96 15.50 -3.58
N PRO A 435 10.53 16.65 -4.17
CA PRO A 435 9.95 17.75 -3.41
C PRO A 435 8.59 17.48 -2.77
N LEU A 436 7.81 16.56 -3.34
CA LEU A 436 6.45 16.25 -2.90
C LEU A 436 6.28 14.73 -2.78
N ASP A 437 5.23 14.33 -2.09
CA ASP A 437 4.68 12.98 -2.05
C ASP A 437 3.27 12.95 -2.66
N ALA A 438 2.69 11.76 -2.78
CA ALA A 438 1.35 11.59 -3.31
C ALA A 438 0.30 12.40 -2.55
N GLU A 439 0.37 12.39 -1.20
CA GLU A 439 -0.58 13.11 -0.36
C GLU A 439 -0.55 14.61 -0.63
N ALA A 440 0.64 15.22 -0.72
CA ALA A 440 0.80 16.64 -1.00
C ALA A 440 0.29 17.03 -2.40
N VAL A 441 0.49 16.16 -3.42
CA VAL A 441 -0.02 16.38 -4.77
C VAL A 441 -1.55 16.35 -4.79
N HIS A 442 -2.15 15.33 -4.19
CA HIS A 442 -3.60 15.16 -4.14
C HIS A 442 -4.28 16.24 -3.30
N ALA A 443 -3.74 16.54 -2.10
CA ALA A 443 -4.28 17.56 -1.21
C ALA A 443 -4.31 18.96 -1.88
N ARG A 444 -3.26 19.35 -2.61
CA ARG A 444 -3.22 20.64 -3.33
C ARG A 444 -4.22 20.69 -4.47
N SER A 445 -4.35 19.60 -5.21
CA SER A 445 -5.33 19.49 -6.29
C SER A 445 -6.77 19.55 -5.78
N LEU A 446 -7.06 18.86 -4.67
CA LEU A 446 -8.38 18.92 -4.01
C LEU A 446 -8.67 20.29 -3.39
N ALA A 447 -7.66 20.95 -2.82
CA ALA A 447 -7.84 22.32 -2.29
C ALA A 447 -8.20 23.33 -3.39
N ARG A 448 -7.71 23.13 -4.62
CA ARG A 448 -8.05 23.97 -5.77
C ARG A 448 -9.48 23.76 -6.27
N TRP A 449 -9.98 22.51 -6.22
CA TRP A 449 -11.35 22.15 -6.64
C TRP A 449 -12.06 21.35 -5.54
N PRO A 450 -12.43 21.96 -4.41
CA PRO A 450 -12.88 21.24 -3.21
C PRO A 450 -14.15 20.42 -3.41
N ASP A 451 -15.03 20.84 -4.34
CA ASP A 451 -16.30 20.15 -4.61
C ASP A 451 -16.23 19.21 -5.82
N ALA A 452 -15.04 19.02 -6.38
CA ALA A 452 -14.88 18.27 -7.65
C ALA A 452 -14.65 16.78 -7.45
N LEU A 453 -14.31 16.29 -6.27
CA LEU A 453 -14.03 14.87 -6.03
C LEU A 453 -15.26 14.02 -6.36
N ARG A 454 -15.07 13.01 -7.20
CA ARG A 454 -16.11 12.05 -7.64
C ARG A 454 -15.79 10.63 -7.22
N LEU A 455 -14.51 10.29 -7.20
CA LEU A 455 -14.02 8.99 -6.77
C LEU A 455 -12.72 9.20 -6.00
N HIS A 456 -12.62 8.54 -4.87
CA HIS A 456 -11.41 8.35 -4.11
C HIS A 456 -11.16 6.86 -3.98
N HIS A 457 -9.97 6.42 -4.37
CA HIS A 457 -9.55 5.04 -4.25
C HIS A 457 -8.11 5.02 -3.77
N SER A 458 -7.88 4.42 -2.62
CA SER A 458 -6.55 4.23 -2.05
C SER A 458 -6.45 2.77 -1.67
N VAL A 459 -5.83 1.97 -2.53
CA VAL A 459 -5.65 0.52 -2.31
C VAL A 459 -4.22 0.14 -2.64
N GLY A 460 -3.58 -0.56 -1.71
CA GLY A 460 -2.17 -0.92 -1.82
C GLY A 460 -1.28 0.33 -1.87
N ASP A 461 -0.34 0.34 -2.81
CA ASP A 461 0.73 1.33 -2.88
C ASP A 461 0.39 2.56 -3.74
N TYR A 462 -0.86 2.81 -4.11
CA TYR A 462 -1.23 4.01 -4.86
C TYR A 462 -2.54 4.62 -4.41
N ARG A 463 -2.63 5.94 -4.61
CA ARG A 463 -3.84 6.73 -4.44
C ARG A 463 -4.35 7.17 -5.81
N LEU A 464 -5.64 6.98 -6.06
CA LEU A 464 -6.34 7.37 -7.29
C LEU A 464 -7.52 8.27 -6.93
N ASP A 465 -7.48 9.52 -7.35
CA ASP A 465 -8.59 10.46 -7.21
C ASP A 465 -9.08 10.89 -8.59
N VAL A 466 -10.40 10.89 -8.79
CA VAL A 466 -11.04 11.40 -10.00
C VAL A 466 -11.87 12.63 -9.62
N LEU A 467 -11.54 13.76 -10.23
CA LEU A 467 -12.22 15.04 -10.04
C LEU A 467 -13.03 15.40 -11.29
N GLY A 468 -14.32 15.63 -11.13
CA GLY A 468 -15.18 16.20 -12.18
C GLY A 468 -15.37 17.69 -11.97
N VAL A 469 -14.63 18.50 -12.70
CA VAL A 469 -14.63 19.95 -12.56
C VAL A 469 -15.63 20.58 -13.53
N SER A 470 -16.53 21.44 -13.03
CA SER A 470 -17.46 22.24 -13.82
C SER A 470 -17.34 23.73 -13.46
N ARG A 471 -17.03 24.56 -14.45
CA ARG A 471 -16.97 26.02 -14.28
C ARG A 471 -18.34 26.68 -14.36
N THR A 472 -19.34 25.98 -14.83
CA THR A 472 -20.72 26.48 -15.00
C THR A 472 -21.58 26.31 -13.76
N GLY A 473 -21.05 25.73 -12.68
CA GLY A 473 -21.73 25.57 -11.41
C GLY A 473 -22.85 24.55 -11.37
N VAL A 474 -23.07 23.77 -12.43
CA VAL A 474 -24.02 22.64 -12.44
C VAL A 474 -23.24 21.37 -12.17
N PRO A 475 -23.40 20.71 -10.99
CA PRO A 475 -22.71 19.45 -10.73
C PRO A 475 -23.21 18.36 -11.72
N ARG A 476 -22.30 17.74 -12.44
CA ARG A 476 -22.61 16.47 -13.11
C ARG A 476 -22.91 15.43 -12.01
N ALA A 477 -23.97 14.63 -12.18
CA ALA A 477 -24.45 13.69 -11.19
C ALA A 477 -23.31 12.87 -10.58
N ALA A 478 -23.36 12.68 -9.24
CA ALA A 478 -22.40 11.85 -8.52
C ALA A 478 -22.33 10.46 -9.15
N VAL A 479 -21.13 9.99 -9.42
CA VAL A 479 -20.90 8.59 -9.78
C VAL A 479 -21.02 7.80 -8.47
N THR A 480 -22.00 6.95 -8.41
CA THR A 480 -22.19 5.95 -7.37
C THR A 480 -20.99 5.00 -7.32
N ASP A 481 -20.69 4.51 -6.13
CA ASP A 481 -19.62 3.59 -5.76
C ASP A 481 -19.36 2.49 -6.81
N VAL A 482 -18.09 2.15 -7.05
CA VAL A 482 -17.64 1.17 -8.05
C VAL A 482 -18.24 -0.23 -7.83
N ALA A 483 -18.71 -0.53 -6.61
CA ALA A 483 -19.39 -1.77 -6.26
C ALA A 483 -20.73 -1.98 -7.00
N GLU A 484 -21.53 -0.92 -7.21
CA GLU A 484 -22.81 -1.04 -7.95
C GLU A 484 -22.63 -1.21 -9.45
N THR A 485 -21.61 -0.61 -10.05
CA THR A 485 -21.36 -0.70 -11.50
C THR A 485 -20.89 -2.10 -11.93
N ARG A 486 -20.24 -2.87 -11.04
CA ARG A 486 -19.82 -4.26 -11.31
C ARG A 486 -20.99 -5.24 -11.32
N ALA A 487 -22.01 -5.01 -10.51
CA ALA A 487 -23.21 -5.87 -10.48
C ALA A 487 -24.01 -5.78 -11.79
N GLU A 488 -24.10 -4.59 -12.39
CA GLU A 488 -24.80 -4.39 -13.68
C GLU A 488 -24.03 -4.98 -14.87
N VAL A 489 -22.69 -4.89 -14.89
CA VAL A 489 -21.86 -5.47 -15.95
C VAL A 489 -21.84 -7.00 -15.87
N SER A 490 -21.87 -7.57 -14.65
CA SER A 490 -21.94 -9.03 -14.44
C SER A 490 -23.32 -9.58 -14.83
N HIS A 491 -24.39 -8.80 -14.63
CA HIS A 491 -25.75 -9.21 -15.00
C HIS A 491 -25.93 -9.17 -16.53
N ALA A 492 -25.44 -8.12 -17.20
CA ALA A 492 -25.51 -7.99 -18.66
C ALA A 492 -24.67 -9.07 -19.38
N ALA A 493 -23.54 -9.50 -18.80
CA ALA A 493 -22.73 -10.57 -19.37
C ALA A 493 -23.41 -11.95 -19.26
N ARG A 494 -24.18 -12.21 -18.17
CA ARG A 494 -24.91 -13.47 -18.00
C ARG A 494 -26.17 -13.55 -18.89
N GLU A 495 -26.85 -12.42 -19.13
CA GLU A 495 -27.98 -12.39 -20.06
C GLU A 495 -27.58 -12.54 -21.54
N GLY A 496 -26.34 -12.12 -21.89
CA GLY A 496 -25.77 -12.31 -23.24
C GLY A 496 -25.40 -13.77 -23.55
N GLU A 497 -24.97 -14.55 -22.55
CA GLU A 497 -24.65 -15.98 -22.72
C GLU A 497 -25.90 -16.87 -22.80
N GLU A 498 -27.01 -16.52 -22.12
CA GLU A 498 -28.25 -17.30 -22.22
C GLU A 498 -29.02 -17.10 -23.52
N GLN A 499 -28.80 -15.99 -24.28
CA GLN A 499 -29.44 -15.73 -25.54
C GLN A 499 -28.66 -16.30 -26.73
N GLY A 500 -27.43 -16.74 -26.56
CA GLY A 500 -26.60 -17.39 -27.63
C GLY A 500 -26.79 -18.90 -27.74
N LEU A 501 -27.63 -19.51 -26.95
CA LEU A 501 -27.88 -20.97 -26.88
C LEU A 501 -29.34 -21.37 -27.16
N ARG A 502 -30.04 -20.59 -28.02
CA ARG A 502 -31.34 -21.01 -28.58
C ARG A 502 -31.35 -20.91 -30.10
#